data_6a58b2970023f8e16e17b514e7b79e4f
#
_entry.id   6a58b2970023f8e16e17b514e7b79e4f
#
_cell.length_a   1.000
_cell.length_b   1.000
_cell.length_c   1.000
_cell.angle_alpha   90.00
_cell.angle_beta   90.00
_cell.angle_gamma   90.00
#
_symmetry.space_group_name_H-M   'P 1'
#
loop_
_entity.id
_entity.type
_entity.pdbx_description
1 polymer ?
#
loop_
_entity_poly.entity_id
_entity_poly.type
_entity_poly.pdbx_seq_one_letter_code
_entity_poly.pdbx_strand_id
1 'polypeptide(L)'
;IGLQKRQFEPFFQPKIELATGQVKGLEAFARWRHPEHGVLGPASFIDALEQNNRVDFLDWSMIELSAERCRWFQDQGIPVPISLNLAPETLAHPAFVRQITACIGRHGIMPEYLTFEMPESSVLNTDPNFIERLVRLRMMGFGLAIDDYGTGRSNLQLLARIPFTELKIDRSFVDGASKRRPLGTVLRSCLGLAHSLERMSVAVGVETRQDWDFLQNLGCTYAQGYHIA
;
A
#
# COMPACT_ATOMS: atom_id res chain seq x y z
N ILE A 1 17.11 8.80 16.57
CA ILE A 1 18.48 9.03 16.05
C ILE A 1 18.51 8.76 14.53
N GLY A 2 18.04 7.61 14.04
CA GLY A 2 18.05 7.27 12.60
C GLY A 2 17.23 8.23 11.71
N LEU A 3 16.04 8.64 12.16
CA LEU A 3 15.18 9.60 11.43
C LEU A 3 15.87 10.97 11.24
N GLN A 4 16.48 11.50 12.31
CA GLN A 4 17.19 12.79 12.25
C GLN A 4 18.42 12.75 11.33
N LYS A 5 19.04 11.58 11.16
CA LYS A 5 20.20 11.36 10.31
C LYS A 5 19.88 10.98 8.87
N ARG A 6 18.58 11.00 8.47
CA ARG A 6 18.11 10.58 7.13
C ARG A 6 18.61 9.18 6.74
N GLN A 7 18.55 8.25 7.67
CA GLN A 7 19.02 6.88 7.47
C GLN A 7 17.91 5.94 6.96
N PHE A 8 16.69 6.44 6.81
CA PHE A 8 15.58 5.70 6.22
C PHE A 8 15.47 6.00 4.73
N GLU A 9 15.23 4.96 3.96
CA GLU A 9 15.05 5.06 2.51
C GLU A 9 13.99 4.09 2.02
N PRO A 10 13.30 4.39 0.90
CA PRO A 10 12.36 3.47 0.27
C PRO A 10 13.10 2.42 -0.58
N PHE A 11 12.76 1.14 -0.38
CA PHE A 11 13.00 0.07 -1.33
C PHE A 11 11.70 -0.24 -2.04
N PHE A 12 11.75 -0.48 -3.33
CA PHE A 12 10.57 -0.61 -4.15
C PHE A 12 10.35 -2.05 -4.59
N GLN A 13 9.12 -2.54 -4.42
CA GLN A 13 8.67 -3.81 -4.95
C GLN A 13 7.64 -3.56 -6.06
N PRO A 14 7.80 -4.18 -7.25
CA PRO A 14 6.88 -3.97 -8.36
C PRO A 14 5.52 -4.63 -8.11
N LYS A 15 4.48 -3.94 -8.54
CA LYS A 15 3.10 -4.41 -8.68
C LYS A 15 2.83 -4.66 -10.16
N ILE A 16 2.54 -5.90 -10.52
CA ILE A 16 2.40 -6.36 -11.90
C ILE A 16 0.94 -6.59 -12.24
N GLU A 17 0.51 -6.10 -13.38
CA GLU A 17 -0.80 -6.43 -13.94
C GLU A 17 -0.79 -7.86 -14.50
N LEU A 18 -1.63 -8.72 -13.95
CA LEU A 18 -1.67 -10.15 -14.31
C LEU A 18 -2.08 -10.38 -15.76
N ALA A 19 -2.92 -9.51 -16.33
CA ALA A 19 -3.40 -9.64 -17.70
C ALA A 19 -2.30 -9.38 -18.75
N THR A 20 -1.38 -8.44 -18.47
CA THR A 20 -0.38 -7.95 -19.46
C THR A 20 1.06 -8.30 -19.06
N GLY A 21 1.32 -8.62 -17.80
CA GLY A 21 2.67 -8.81 -17.26
C GLY A 21 3.46 -7.49 -17.10
N GLN A 22 2.81 -6.35 -17.22
CA GLN A 22 3.46 -5.04 -17.13
C GLN A 22 3.50 -4.54 -15.69
N VAL A 23 4.57 -3.80 -15.34
CA VAL A 23 4.65 -3.04 -14.08
C VAL A 23 3.64 -1.90 -14.15
N LYS A 24 2.72 -1.84 -13.19
CA LYS A 24 1.69 -0.79 -13.08
C LYS A 24 1.79 0.04 -11.81
N GLY A 25 2.68 -0.34 -10.91
CA GLY A 25 2.93 0.38 -9.68
C GLY A 25 4.16 -0.16 -8.96
N LEU A 26 4.58 0.56 -7.95
CA LEU A 26 5.64 0.15 -7.04
C LEU A 26 5.12 0.33 -5.60
N GLU A 27 5.43 -0.60 -4.71
CA GLU A 27 5.23 -0.36 -3.27
C GLU A 27 6.57 0.01 -2.62
N ALA A 28 6.57 1.08 -1.83
CA ALA A 28 7.73 1.58 -1.12
C ALA A 28 7.78 1.02 0.30
N PHE A 29 8.73 0.17 0.55
CA PHE A 29 9.04 -0.38 1.86
C PHE A 29 10.14 0.40 2.54
N ALA A 30 9.92 0.88 3.76
CA ALA A 30 10.94 1.53 4.55
C ALA A 30 12.09 0.57 4.86
N ARG A 31 13.31 1.05 4.68
CA ARG A 31 14.54 0.37 5.10
C ARG A 31 15.40 1.33 5.89
N TRP A 32 15.98 0.83 6.98
CA TRP A 32 16.90 1.60 7.80
C TRP A 32 18.35 1.23 7.48
N ARG A 33 19.11 2.17 6.91
CA ARG A 33 20.57 2.02 6.78
C ARG A 33 21.24 2.27 8.12
N HIS A 34 21.27 1.20 8.93
CA HIS A 34 21.90 1.27 10.23
C HIS A 34 23.43 1.24 10.09
N PRO A 35 24.18 2.15 10.77
CA PRO A 35 25.63 2.26 10.57
C PRO A 35 26.40 0.99 10.96
N GLU A 36 25.90 0.19 11.91
CA GLU A 36 26.56 -1.01 12.42
C GLU A 36 25.90 -2.31 11.91
N HIS A 37 24.59 -2.29 11.59
CA HIS A 37 23.84 -3.50 11.25
C HIS A 37 23.42 -3.58 9.78
N GLY A 38 23.89 -2.64 8.94
CA GLY A 38 23.52 -2.61 7.54
C GLY A 38 22.07 -2.23 7.28
N VAL A 39 21.44 -2.83 6.28
CA VAL A 39 20.07 -2.53 5.89
C VAL A 39 19.08 -3.37 6.71
N LEU A 40 18.27 -2.70 7.51
CA LEU A 40 17.26 -3.32 8.38
C LEU A 40 15.84 -3.13 7.81
N GLY A 41 15.01 -4.16 7.93
CA GLY A 41 13.59 -4.12 7.56
C GLY A 41 12.69 -3.58 8.68
N PRO A 42 11.39 -3.31 8.36
CA PRO A 42 10.43 -2.71 9.30
C PRO A 42 10.32 -3.44 10.65
N ALA A 43 10.31 -4.75 10.66
CA ALA A 43 10.23 -5.56 11.89
C ALA A 43 11.32 -5.24 12.92
N SER A 44 12.42 -4.59 12.53
CA SER A 44 13.52 -4.22 13.42
C SER A 44 13.33 -2.87 14.10
N PHE A 45 12.39 -2.03 13.66
CA PHE A 45 12.28 -0.66 14.13
C PHE A 45 10.85 -0.13 14.29
N ILE A 46 9.85 -0.75 13.66
CA ILE A 46 8.48 -0.20 13.64
C ILE A 46 7.88 -0.16 15.05
N ASP A 47 8.00 -1.25 15.81
CA ASP A 47 7.49 -1.34 17.19
C ASP A 47 8.09 -0.25 18.08
N ALA A 48 9.40 0.03 17.93
CA ALA A 48 10.07 1.07 18.68
C ALA A 48 9.59 2.48 18.28
N LEU A 49 9.23 2.70 17.02
CA LEU A 49 8.65 3.97 16.56
C LEU A 49 7.23 4.15 17.10
N GLU A 50 6.40 3.09 17.08
CA GLU A 50 5.05 3.10 17.64
C GLU A 50 5.04 3.40 19.14
N GLN A 51 5.84 2.68 19.92
CA GLN A 51 5.97 2.89 21.36
C GLN A 51 6.43 4.31 21.74
N ASN A 52 7.15 4.98 20.86
CA ASN A 52 7.63 6.34 21.05
C ASN A 52 6.79 7.41 20.33
N ASN A 53 5.65 7.06 19.72
CA ASN A 53 4.80 7.94 18.92
C ASN A 53 5.61 8.70 17.84
N ARG A 54 6.42 7.98 17.07
CA ARG A 54 7.33 8.52 16.04
C ARG A 54 7.07 7.98 14.64
N VAL A 55 6.00 7.24 14.43
CA VAL A 55 5.66 6.67 13.13
C VAL A 55 5.38 7.79 12.11
N ASP A 56 4.76 8.86 12.54
CA ASP A 56 4.49 10.05 11.71
C ASP A 56 5.76 10.63 11.07
N PHE A 57 6.89 10.65 11.77
CA PHE A 57 8.17 11.08 11.20
C PHE A 57 8.68 10.11 10.12
N LEU A 58 8.48 8.80 10.30
CA LEU A 58 8.81 7.82 9.28
C LEU A 58 7.92 8.02 8.05
N ASP A 59 6.61 8.10 8.26
CA ASP A 59 5.63 8.29 7.17
C ASP A 59 5.98 9.53 6.34
N TRP A 60 6.23 10.68 6.98
CA TRP A 60 6.62 11.90 6.28
C TRP A 60 7.94 11.76 5.53
N SER A 61 8.92 11.07 6.11
CA SER A 61 10.19 10.79 5.43
C SER A 61 9.98 9.94 4.18
N MET A 62 9.16 8.89 4.30
CA MET A 62 8.83 8.00 3.18
C MET A 62 8.01 8.71 2.10
N ILE A 63 7.07 9.56 2.48
CA ILE A 63 6.26 10.38 1.55
C ILE A 63 7.17 11.31 0.73
N GLU A 64 8.04 12.07 1.39
CA GLU A 64 8.96 13.00 0.71
C GLU A 64 9.89 12.27 -0.27
N LEU A 65 10.52 11.18 0.18
CA LEU A 65 11.44 10.41 -0.65
C LEU A 65 10.73 9.71 -1.82
N SER A 66 9.50 9.25 -1.61
CA SER A 66 8.72 8.63 -2.68
C SER A 66 8.20 9.66 -3.68
N ALA A 67 7.82 10.85 -3.24
CA ALA A 67 7.46 11.96 -4.14
C ALA A 67 8.65 12.37 -5.02
N GLU A 68 9.85 12.49 -4.43
CA GLU A 68 11.10 12.73 -5.17
C GLU A 68 11.34 11.63 -6.21
N ARG A 69 11.14 10.36 -5.82
CA ARG A 69 11.36 9.22 -6.70
C ARG A 69 10.30 9.13 -7.81
N CYS A 70 9.03 9.45 -7.52
CA CYS A 70 7.99 9.60 -8.54
C CYS A 70 8.40 10.62 -9.61
N ARG A 71 8.88 11.79 -9.18
CA ARG A 71 9.35 12.81 -10.12
C ARG A 71 10.51 12.30 -10.97
N TRP A 72 11.48 11.64 -10.35
CA TRP A 72 12.60 11.07 -11.08
C TRP A 72 12.16 10.06 -12.15
N PHE A 73 11.22 9.15 -11.83
CA PHE A 73 10.67 8.20 -12.81
C PHE A 73 9.95 8.92 -13.96
N GLN A 74 9.19 9.97 -13.68
CA GLN A 74 8.52 10.77 -14.70
C GLN A 74 9.54 11.44 -15.63
N ASP A 75 10.62 11.99 -15.09
CA ASP A 75 11.70 12.62 -15.86
C ASP A 75 12.44 11.61 -16.75
N GLN A 76 12.45 10.31 -16.36
CA GLN A 76 12.99 9.22 -17.20
C GLN A 76 11.98 8.69 -18.23
N GLY A 77 10.78 9.26 -18.34
CA GLY A 77 9.73 8.79 -19.23
C GLY A 77 9.06 7.48 -18.80
N ILE A 78 9.17 7.09 -17.53
CA ILE A 78 8.62 5.88 -16.93
C ILE A 78 7.66 6.27 -15.79
N PRO A 79 6.53 6.95 -16.06
CA PRO A 79 5.61 7.37 -15.03
C PRO A 79 4.94 6.14 -14.38
N VAL A 80 5.31 5.84 -13.14
CA VAL A 80 4.79 4.72 -12.36
C VAL A 80 4.32 5.22 -10.99
N PRO A 81 3.09 4.89 -10.54
CA PRO A 81 2.61 5.27 -9.22
C PRO A 81 3.34 4.49 -8.13
N ILE A 82 3.49 5.13 -6.97
CA ILE A 82 4.10 4.54 -5.78
C ILE A 82 3.07 4.44 -4.67
N SER A 83 2.94 3.25 -4.11
CA SER A 83 2.15 2.97 -2.91
C SER A 83 3.01 3.10 -1.65
N LEU A 84 2.42 3.63 -0.58
CA LEU A 84 3.06 3.94 0.69
C LEU A 84 2.20 3.47 1.85
N ASN A 85 2.76 2.74 2.78
CA ASN A 85 2.11 2.48 4.05
C ASN A 85 1.92 3.80 4.81
N LEU A 86 0.73 4.01 5.38
CA LEU A 86 0.37 5.21 6.13
C LEU A 86 -0.28 4.83 7.45
N ALA A 87 0.31 5.27 8.54
CA ALA A 87 -0.25 5.07 9.87
C ALA A 87 -1.55 5.88 10.04
N PRO A 88 -2.58 5.32 10.69
CA PRO A 88 -3.84 6.02 10.95
C PRO A 88 -3.64 7.33 11.72
N GLU A 89 -2.69 7.36 12.64
CA GLU A 89 -2.34 8.53 13.46
C GLU A 89 -1.79 9.66 12.60
N THR A 90 -0.98 9.33 11.60
CA THR A 90 -0.44 10.32 10.63
C THR A 90 -1.58 10.93 9.80
N LEU A 91 -2.47 10.09 9.27
CA LEU A 91 -3.65 10.56 8.55
C LEU A 91 -4.60 11.38 9.45
N ALA A 92 -4.73 10.99 10.73
CA ALA A 92 -5.57 11.69 11.69
C ALA A 92 -5.08 13.10 12.02
N HIS A 93 -3.85 13.46 11.72
CA HIS A 93 -3.32 14.79 12.00
C HIS A 93 -4.05 15.86 11.16
N PRO A 94 -4.57 16.95 11.77
CA PRO A 94 -5.39 17.96 11.07
C PRO A 94 -4.67 18.65 9.90
N ALA A 95 -3.34 18.74 9.96
CA ALA A 95 -2.55 19.35 8.91
C ALA A 95 -2.18 18.40 7.76
N PHE A 96 -2.51 17.10 7.84
CA PHE A 96 -2.06 16.08 6.88
C PHE A 96 -2.38 16.47 5.43
N VAL A 97 -3.64 16.79 5.13
CA VAL A 97 -4.07 17.12 3.77
C VAL A 97 -3.33 18.35 3.23
N ARG A 98 -3.12 19.37 4.07
CA ARG A 98 -2.36 20.56 3.67
C ARG A 98 -0.89 20.24 3.42
N GLN A 99 -0.28 19.42 4.27
CA GLN A 99 1.13 19.05 4.16
C GLN A 99 1.40 18.18 2.93
N ILE A 100 0.53 17.19 2.66
CA ILE A 100 0.70 16.35 1.47
C ILE A 100 0.49 17.16 0.18
N THR A 101 -0.46 18.09 0.14
CA THR A 101 -0.64 18.99 -0.99
C THR A 101 0.61 19.82 -1.25
N ALA A 102 1.21 20.35 -0.19
CA ALA A 102 2.45 21.13 -0.31
C ALA A 102 3.63 20.23 -0.77
N CYS A 103 3.70 19.00 -0.29
CA CYS A 103 4.73 18.02 -0.70
C CYS A 103 4.66 17.73 -2.20
N ILE A 104 3.50 17.28 -2.71
CA ILE A 104 3.37 16.97 -4.14
C ILE A 104 3.58 18.20 -5.03
N GLY A 105 3.17 19.40 -4.56
CA GLY A 105 3.41 20.65 -5.26
C GLY A 105 4.90 21.01 -5.37
N ARG A 106 5.69 20.79 -4.31
CA ARG A 106 7.16 20.99 -4.34
C ARG A 106 7.86 20.07 -5.33
N HIS A 107 7.42 18.81 -5.41
CA HIS A 107 8.01 17.82 -6.32
C HIS A 107 7.42 17.88 -7.74
N GLY A 108 6.36 18.66 -7.96
CA GLY A 108 5.70 18.78 -9.27
C GLY A 108 5.10 17.47 -9.76
N ILE A 109 4.56 16.64 -8.86
CA ILE A 109 3.88 15.38 -9.19
C ILE A 109 2.37 15.53 -9.01
N MET A 110 1.61 14.72 -9.76
CA MET A 110 0.15 14.67 -9.61
C MET A 110 -0.24 13.69 -8.49
N PRO A 111 -1.36 13.94 -7.76
CA PRO A 111 -1.80 13.09 -6.66
C PRO A 111 -1.97 11.61 -7.03
N GLU A 112 -2.39 11.32 -8.26
CA GLU A 112 -2.62 9.96 -8.78
C GLU A 112 -1.36 9.07 -8.80
N TYR A 113 -0.18 9.67 -8.67
CA TYR A 113 1.07 8.93 -8.55
C TYR A 113 1.42 8.49 -7.13
N LEU A 114 0.60 8.83 -6.14
CA LEU A 114 0.75 8.33 -4.77
C LEU A 114 -0.51 7.59 -4.33
N THR A 115 -0.33 6.38 -3.82
CA THR A 115 -1.37 5.58 -3.18
C THR A 115 -1.02 5.38 -1.72
N PHE A 116 -1.95 5.66 -0.81
CA PHE A 116 -1.77 5.41 0.62
C PHE A 116 -2.41 4.08 1.00
N GLU A 117 -1.62 3.20 1.60
CA GLU A 117 -2.04 1.88 2.04
C GLU A 117 -2.26 1.88 3.54
N MET A 118 -3.37 1.32 3.97
CA MET A 118 -3.75 1.23 5.39
C MET A 118 -4.23 -0.18 5.71
N PRO A 119 -3.82 -0.74 6.85
CA PRO A 119 -4.32 -2.04 7.30
C PRO A 119 -5.84 -2.07 7.40
N GLU A 120 -6.46 -3.20 7.11
CA GLU A 120 -7.90 -3.40 7.25
C GLU A 120 -8.41 -3.00 8.66
N SER A 121 -7.64 -3.32 9.70
CA SER A 121 -7.98 -2.99 11.09
C SER A 121 -8.11 -1.49 11.34
N SER A 122 -7.34 -0.67 10.65
CA SER A 122 -7.37 0.80 10.77
C SER A 122 -8.60 1.41 10.12
N VAL A 123 -9.10 0.76 9.08
CA VAL A 123 -10.27 1.18 8.32
C VAL A 123 -11.57 0.98 9.12
N LEU A 124 -11.54 0.12 10.14
CA LEU A 124 -12.66 -0.08 11.07
C LEU A 124 -12.87 1.12 12.02
N ASN A 125 -11.97 2.10 11.98
CA ASN A 125 -12.14 3.34 12.72
C ASN A 125 -13.33 4.13 12.15
N THR A 126 -14.36 4.27 12.97
CA THR A 126 -15.60 4.97 12.58
C THR A 126 -15.57 6.47 12.88
N ASP A 127 -14.41 7.04 13.21
CA ASP A 127 -14.29 8.49 13.39
C ASP A 127 -14.68 9.22 12.09
N PRO A 128 -15.73 10.05 12.12
CA PRO A 128 -16.19 10.81 10.95
C PRO A 128 -15.07 11.67 10.32
N ASN A 129 -14.19 12.23 11.13
CA ASN A 129 -13.07 13.05 10.64
C ASN A 129 -12.04 12.20 9.87
N PHE A 130 -11.84 10.94 10.27
CA PHE A 130 -10.97 10.03 9.56
C PHE A 130 -11.52 9.71 8.16
N ILE A 131 -12.82 9.37 8.10
CA ILE A 131 -13.50 9.08 6.82
C ILE A 131 -13.52 10.32 5.92
N GLU A 132 -13.81 11.50 6.48
CA GLU A 132 -13.77 12.78 5.72
C GLU A 132 -12.41 12.99 5.05
N ARG A 133 -11.32 12.74 5.77
CA ARG A 133 -9.96 12.89 5.21
C ARG A 133 -9.69 11.91 4.08
N LEU A 134 -10.13 10.65 4.20
CA LEU A 134 -10.03 9.67 3.10
C LEU A 134 -10.80 10.13 1.86
N VAL A 135 -12.04 10.60 2.05
CA VAL A 135 -12.84 11.16 0.95
C VAL A 135 -12.11 12.34 0.32
N ARG A 136 -11.58 13.25 1.12
CA ARG A 136 -10.87 14.44 0.64
C ARG A 136 -9.62 14.08 -0.17
N LEU A 137 -8.82 13.10 0.30
CA LEU A 137 -7.66 12.61 -0.46
C LEU A 137 -8.09 12.02 -1.82
N ARG A 138 -9.18 11.23 -1.85
CA ARG A 138 -9.72 10.70 -3.11
C ARG A 138 -10.21 11.80 -4.04
N MET A 139 -10.90 12.80 -3.54
CA MET A 139 -11.34 13.95 -4.36
C MET A 139 -10.15 14.74 -4.95
N MET A 140 -9.01 14.72 -4.28
CA MET A 140 -7.78 15.30 -4.79
C MET A 140 -7.05 14.42 -5.82
N GLY A 141 -7.46 13.15 -5.97
CA GLY A 141 -6.90 12.20 -6.94
C GLY A 141 -5.94 11.16 -6.36
N PHE A 142 -5.60 11.20 -5.06
CA PHE A 142 -4.74 10.17 -4.45
C PHE A 142 -5.37 8.78 -4.51
N GLY A 143 -4.54 7.74 -4.71
CA GLY A 143 -4.92 6.35 -4.51
C GLY A 143 -5.10 6.05 -3.02
N LEU A 144 -6.03 5.15 -2.68
CA LEU A 144 -6.19 4.58 -1.35
C LEU A 144 -6.28 3.06 -1.48
N ALA A 145 -5.49 2.33 -0.71
CA ALA A 145 -5.52 0.88 -0.67
C ALA A 145 -5.82 0.37 0.74
N ILE A 146 -6.63 -0.66 0.82
CA ILE A 146 -6.83 -1.43 2.06
C ILE A 146 -5.86 -2.59 2.01
N ASP A 147 -4.97 -2.67 2.99
CA ASP A 147 -3.96 -3.72 3.09
C ASP A 147 -4.35 -4.82 4.09
N ASP A 148 -3.69 -5.98 3.98
CA ASP A 148 -3.90 -7.16 4.80
C ASP A 148 -5.36 -7.64 4.83
N TYR A 149 -6.11 -7.44 3.74
CA TYR A 149 -7.52 -7.78 3.69
C TYR A 149 -7.77 -9.28 3.92
N GLY A 150 -8.68 -9.56 4.85
CA GLY A 150 -9.11 -10.89 5.24
C GLY A 150 -8.50 -11.39 6.55
N THR A 151 -7.50 -10.71 7.11
CA THR A 151 -6.89 -11.08 8.40
C THR A 151 -7.66 -10.50 9.60
N GLY A 152 -8.50 -9.50 9.35
CA GLY A 152 -9.25 -8.76 10.35
C GLY A 152 -10.73 -9.19 10.48
N ARG A 153 -11.48 -8.39 11.22
CA ARG A 153 -12.94 -8.51 11.35
C ARG A 153 -13.62 -7.53 10.40
N SER A 154 -13.61 -7.83 9.11
CA SER A 154 -14.17 -6.95 8.08
C SER A 154 -15.62 -6.57 8.36
N ASN A 155 -15.88 -5.26 8.38
CA ASN A 155 -17.24 -4.75 8.28
C ASN A 155 -17.50 -4.35 6.82
N LEU A 156 -18.15 -5.23 6.05
CA LEU A 156 -18.46 -4.99 4.64
C LEU A 156 -19.26 -3.70 4.39
N GLN A 157 -20.11 -3.28 5.34
CA GLN A 157 -20.85 -2.02 5.23
C GLN A 157 -19.91 -0.81 5.28
N LEU A 158 -18.86 -0.89 6.09
CA LEU A 158 -17.86 0.18 6.19
C LEU A 158 -16.96 0.20 4.96
N LEU A 159 -16.52 -0.97 4.49
CA LEU A 159 -15.75 -1.09 3.25
C LEU A 159 -16.48 -0.44 2.05
N ALA A 160 -17.80 -0.64 1.95
CA ALA A 160 -18.60 -0.05 0.88
C ALA A 160 -18.68 1.50 0.96
N ARG A 161 -18.43 2.10 2.13
CA ARG A 161 -18.48 3.56 2.33
C ARG A 161 -17.14 4.25 2.11
N ILE A 162 -16.04 3.52 2.25
CA ILE A 162 -14.70 4.10 2.09
C ILE A 162 -14.34 4.14 0.61
N PRO A 163 -13.88 5.26 0.10
CA PRO A 163 -13.61 5.44 -1.32
C PRO A 163 -12.22 4.90 -1.70
N PHE A 164 -11.89 3.67 -1.29
CA PHE A 164 -10.62 3.06 -1.68
C PHE A 164 -10.60 2.67 -3.17
N THR A 165 -9.40 2.56 -3.74
CA THR A 165 -9.15 2.19 -5.13
C THR A 165 -8.68 0.76 -5.28
N GLU A 166 -7.97 0.26 -4.27
CA GLU A 166 -7.32 -1.05 -4.30
C GLU A 166 -7.64 -1.85 -3.04
N LEU A 167 -7.82 -3.16 -3.20
CA LEU A 167 -7.97 -4.13 -2.13
C LEU A 167 -6.80 -5.11 -2.22
N LYS A 168 -5.87 -5.04 -1.26
CA LYS A 168 -4.71 -5.92 -1.17
C LYS A 168 -5.08 -7.14 -0.34
N ILE A 169 -5.07 -8.30 -0.98
CA ILE A 169 -5.42 -9.58 -0.36
C ILE A 169 -4.17 -10.15 0.28
N ASP A 170 -4.27 -10.42 1.58
CA ASP A 170 -3.14 -10.89 2.39
C ASP A 170 -2.55 -12.20 1.86
N ARG A 171 -1.23 -12.33 2.02
CA ARG A 171 -0.43 -13.49 1.64
C ARG A 171 -1.00 -14.81 2.15
N SER A 172 -1.56 -14.85 3.36
CA SER A 172 -2.10 -16.08 3.95
C SER A 172 -3.25 -16.71 3.14
N PHE A 173 -3.93 -15.91 2.30
CA PHE A 173 -4.97 -16.37 1.38
C PHE A 173 -4.46 -16.65 -0.03
N VAL A 174 -3.26 -16.19 -0.36
CA VAL A 174 -2.65 -16.32 -1.69
C VAL A 174 -1.72 -17.54 -1.73
N ASP A 175 -0.85 -17.70 -0.73
CA ASP A 175 0.16 -18.75 -0.67
C ASP A 175 -0.47 -20.15 -0.65
N GLY A 176 -0.25 -20.88 -1.74
CA GLY A 176 -0.77 -22.23 -1.93
C GLY A 176 -2.28 -22.33 -2.16
N ALA A 177 -2.96 -21.22 -2.49
CA ALA A 177 -4.40 -21.21 -2.79
C ALA A 177 -4.75 -22.10 -3.99
N SER A 178 -3.84 -22.21 -4.94
CA SER A 178 -3.94 -23.13 -6.11
C SER A 178 -4.02 -24.62 -5.73
N LYS A 179 -3.48 -25.01 -4.56
CA LYS A 179 -3.42 -26.39 -4.07
C LYS A 179 -4.46 -26.67 -2.98
N ARG A 180 -4.90 -25.67 -2.25
CA ARG A 180 -5.77 -25.79 -1.07
C ARG A 180 -7.17 -25.28 -1.39
N ARG A 181 -8.09 -26.19 -1.73
CA ARG A 181 -9.47 -25.84 -2.11
C ARG A 181 -10.17 -24.83 -1.15
N PRO A 182 -10.06 -24.93 0.19
CA PRO A 182 -10.67 -23.93 1.08
C PRO A 182 -10.07 -22.54 0.89
N LEU A 183 -8.75 -22.40 0.79
CA LEU A 183 -8.08 -21.12 0.53
C LEU A 183 -8.47 -20.55 -0.83
N GLY A 184 -8.49 -21.37 -1.88
CA GLY A 184 -8.94 -20.95 -3.20
C GLY A 184 -10.39 -20.45 -3.21
N THR A 185 -11.27 -20.99 -2.34
CA THR A 185 -12.65 -20.49 -2.18
C THR A 185 -12.68 -19.12 -1.49
N VAL A 186 -11.89 -18.94 -0.43
CA VAL A 186 -11.78 -17.64 0.26
C VAL A 186 -11.22 -16.58 -0.69
N LEU A 187 -10.11 -16.89 -1.36
CA LEU A 187 -9.48 -15.99 -2.33
C LEU A 187 -10.47 -15.56 -3.42
N ARG A 188 -11.24 -16.49 -3.97
CA ARG A 188 -12.30 -16.19 -4.96
C ARG A 188 -13.36 -15.24 -4.39
N SER A 189 -13.74 -15.40 -3.13
CA SER A 189 -14.70 -14.51 -2.46
C SER A 189 -14.13 -13.10 -2.28
N CYS A 190 -12.85 -12.98 -1.91
CA CYS A 190 -12.17 -11.68 -1.80
C CYS A 190 -12.08 -10.96 -3.15
N LEU A 191 -11.70 -11.68 -4.21
CA LEU A 191 -11.65 -11.14 -5.57
C LEU A 191 -13.04 -10.74 -6.08
N GLY A 192 -14.06 -11.56 -5.81
CA GLY A 192 -15.46 -11.27 -6.13
C GLY A 192 -15.96 -9.99 -5.42
N LEU A 193 -15.57 -9.78 -4.17
CA LEU A 193 -15.89 -8.55 -3.44
C LEU A 193 -15.23 -7.33 -4.09
N ALA A 194 -13.91 -7.40 -4.37
CA ALA A 194 -13.19 -6.31 -5.03
C ALA A 194 -13.86 -5.94 -6.36
N HIS A 195 -14.20 -6.95 -7.17
CA HIS A 195 -14.90 -6.76 -8.43
C HIS A 195 -16.29 -6.10 -8.23
N SER A 196 -17.09 -6.60 -7.27
CA SER A 196 -18.43 -6.07 -7.00
C SER A 196 -18.42 -4.63 -6.50
N LEU A 197 -17.33 -4.21 -5.85
CA LEU A 197 -17.10 -2.83 -5.42
C LEU A 197 -16.41 -1.98 -6.49
N GLU A 198 -16.15 -2.53 -7.68
CA GLU A 198 -15.42 -1.86 -8.77
C GLU A 198 -14.02 -1.37 -8.31
N ARG A 199 -13.32 -2.23 -7.55
CA ARG A 199 -11.97 -1.93 -7.02
C ARG A 199 -10.94 -2.87 -7.63
N MET A 200 -9.72 -2.38 -7.79
CA MET A 200 -8.60 -3.20 -8.22
C MET A 200 -8.21 -4.16 -7.09
N SER A 201 -8.01 -5.42 -7.42
CA SER A 201 -7.51 -6.42 -6.48
C SER A 201 -6.01 -6.58 -6.64
N VAL A 202 -5.29 -6.66 -5.52
CA VAL A 202 -3.85 -6.91 -5.48
C VAL A 202 -3.61 -8.16 -4.64
N ALA A 203 -3.06 -9.22 -5.23
CA ALA A 203 -2.65 -10.41 -4.50
C ALA A 203 -1.20 -10.24 -3.99
N VAL A 204 -1.04 -10.28 -2.66
CA VAL A 204 0.26 -10.11 -2.01
C VAL A 204 0.90 -11.47 -1.72
N GLY A 205 2.22 -11.55 -1.86
CA GLY A 205 2.98 -12.77 -1.54
C GLY A 205 2.88 -13.86 -2.59
N VAL A 206 2.80 -13.49 -3.86
CA VAL A 206 2.86 -14.46 -4.98
C VAL A 206 4.30 -14.98 -5.11
N GLU A 207 4.52 -16.25 -4.76
CA GLU A 207 5.86 -16.85 -4.72
C GLU A 207 6.08 -17.95 -5.78
N THR A 208 5.00 -18.43 -6.41
CA THR A 208 5.10 -19.50 -7.40
C THR A 208 4.39 -19.15 -8.70
N ARG A 209 4.88 -19.73 -9.80
CA ARG A 209 4.21 -19.67 -11.10
C ARG A 209 2.79 -20.25 -11.03
N GLN A 210 2.58 -21.28 -10.23
CA GLN A 210 1.28 -21.91 -10.09
C GLN A 210 0.25 -20.97 -9.44
N ASP A 211 0.64 -20.21 -8.42
CA ASP A 211 -0.25 -19.22 -7.80
C ASP A 211 -0.49 -18.03 -8.74
N TRP A 212 0.52 -17.61 -9.50
CA TRP A 212 0.35 -16.62 -10.57
C TRP A 212 -0.73 -17.02 -11.57
N ASP A 213 -0.60 -18.22 -12.17
CA ASP A 213 -1.55 -18.72 -13.17
C ASP A 213 -2.96 -18.88 -12.57
N PHE A 214 -3.05 -19.29 -11.31
CA PHE A 214 -4.32 -19.41 -10.60
C PHE A 214 -5.00 -18.05 -10.40
N LEU A 215 -4.26 -17.04 -9.96
CA LEU A 215 -4.75 -15.67 -9.79
C LEU A 215 -5.20 -15.05 -11.12
N GLN A 216 -4.42 -15.25 -12.18
CA GLN A 216 -4.76 -14.78 -13.52
C GLN A 216 -6.08 -15.41 -14.00
N ASN A 217 -6.28 -16.71 -13.79
CA ASN A 217 -7.53 -17.42 -14.12
C ASN A 217 -8.73 -16.95 -13.28
N LEU A 218 -8.49 -16.40 -12.08
CA LEU A 218 -9.53 -15.84 -11.22
C LEU A 218 -9.85 -14.39 -11.52
N GLY A 219 -9.13 -13.75 -12.47
CA GLY A 219 -9.34 -12.36 -12.83
C GLY A 219 -8.81 -11.36 -11.79
N CYS A 220 -7.80 -11.75 -10.99
CA CYS A 220 -7.12 -10.81 -10.12
C CYS A 220 -6.42 -9.75 -10.96
N THR A 221 -6.46 -8.47 -10.51
CA THR A 221 -5.94 -7.35 -11.29
C THR A 221 -4.42 -7.30 -11.23
N TYR A 222 -3.86 -7.27 -10.02
CA TYR A 222 -2.43 -7.12 -9.80
C TYR A 222 -1.87 -8.21 -8.89
N ALA A 223 -0.60 -8.48 -9.06
CA ALA A 223 0.19 -9.40 -8.22
C ALA A 223 1.46 -8.72 -7.72
N GLN A 224 1.89 -9.13 -6.53
CA GLN A 224 3.11 -8.69 -5.87
C GLN A 224 3.70 -9.83 -5.05
N GLY A 225 5.02 -10.03 -5.11
CA GLY A 225 5.68 -11.10 -4.35
C GLY A 225 7.02 -11.52 -4.94
N TYR A 226 7.72 -12.41 -4.25
CA TYR A 226 9.08 -12.84 -4.62
C TYR A 226 9.17 -13.65 -5.92
N HIS A 227 8.05 -14.10 -6.48
CA HIS A 227 8.05 -14.68 -7.83
C HIS A 227 8.34 -13.59 -8.89
N ILE A 228 8.11 -12.35 -8.55
CA ILE A 228 8.17 -11.19 -9.45
C ILE A 228 9.50 -10.44 -9.27
N ALA A 229 9.86 -10.13 -8.03
CA ALA A 229 11.08 -9.40 -7.67
C ALA A 229 11.38 -9.55 -6.16
#